data_9d77b30eb4ee098e3c4e830211a73e07
#
_entry.id   9d77b30eb4ee098e3c4e830211a73e07
#
_cell.length_a   1.000
_cell.length_b   1.000
_cell.length_c   1.000
_cell.angle_alpha   90.00
_cell.angle_beta   90.00
_cell.angle_gamma   90.00
#
_symmetry.space_group_name_H-M   'P 1'
#
loop_
_entity.id
_entity.type
_entity.pdbx_description
1 polymer ?
#
loop_
_entity_poly.entity_id
_entity_poly.type
_entity_poly.pdbx_seq_one_letter_code
_entity_poly.pdbx_strand_id
1 'polypeptide(L)'
;GPNEKYFSDKLKNYNIKIKTLDLQLDYFGFRWWHLFKAKTNFLKLDIGNFDLIIDIQSKIRNTLILKRIPTIKFYSSTYNYLFCSNKKKYSSNKNINQKTLSNLGKFFDTDIKKINYDINNLDKSILDEAKKILPNKGYVGFSMTHANLSRKKDWPIEKFIELAKRT
;
A
#
# COMPACT_ATOMS: atom_id res chain seq x y z
N GLY A 1 -1.54 10.95 -2.95
CA GLY A 1 -2.99 11.24 -3.09
C GLY A 1 -3.60 11.69 -1.77
N PRO A 2 -4.86 12.13 -1.72
CA PRO A 2 -5.48 12.70 -0.51
C PRO A 2 -5.50 11.73 0.68
N ASN A 3 -5.52 10.43 0.42
CA ASN A 3 -5.57 9.40 1.46
C ASN A 3 -4.24 9.20 2.20
N GLU A 4 -3.10 9.54 1.59
CA GLU A 4 -1.80 9.37 2.24
C GLU A 4 -1.65 10.30 3.45
N LYS A 5 -2.19 11.53 3.38
CA LYS A 5 -2.19 12.44 4.51
C LYS A 5 -2.98 11.87 5.69
N TYR A 6 -4.15 11.27 5.42
CA TYR A 6 -4.97 10.63 6.44
C TYR A 6 -4.22 9.49 7.17
N PHE A 7 -3.56 8.60 6.42
CA PHE A 7 -2.77 7.53 7.01
C PHE A 7 -1.57 8.07 7.80
N SER A 8 -0.90 9.10 7.29
CA SER A 8 0.21 9.75 8.00
C SER A 8 -0.24 10.28 9.37
N ASP A 9 -1.41 10.93 9.44
CA ASP A 9 -1.92 11.49 10.68
C ASP A 9 -2.33 10.40 11.70
N LYS A 10 -2.94 9.31 11.22
CA LYS A 10 -3.29 8.16 12.08
C LYS A 10 -2.06 7.44 12.64
N LEU A 11 -0.96 7.37 11.90
CA LEU A 11 0.27 6.71 12.34
C LEU A 11 1.14 7.55 13.28
N LYS A 12 0.87 8.85 13.44
CA LYS A 12 1.55 9.71 14.44
C LYS A 12 1.42 9.17 15.86
N ASN A 13 0.28 8.56 16.18
CA ASN A 13 0.02 7.98 17.51
C ASN A 13 0.98 6.83 17.87
N TYR A 14 1.68 6.25 16.89
CA TYR A 14 2.65 5.16 17.09
C TYR A 14 4.11 5.64 17.17
N ASN A 15 4.36 6.92 17.40
CA ASN A 15 5.70 7.53 17.40
C ASN A 15 6.48 7.35 16.07
N ILE A 16 5.78 7.07 14.99
CA ILE A 16 6.38 6.92 13.67
C ILE A 16 6.29 8.24 12.93
N LYS A 17 7.44 8.86 12.69
CA LYS A 17 7.52 10.08 11.87
C LYS A 17 7.36 9.71 10.40
N ILE A 18 6.18 9.99 9.83
CA ILE A 18 5.89 9.76 8.42
C ILE A 18 5.82 11.09 7.69
N LYS A 19 6.53 11.17 6.57
CA LYS A 19 6.45 12.28 5.62
C LYS A 19 5.97 11.74 4.27
N THR A 20 4.91 12.32 3.76
CA THR A 20 4.42 12.02 2.40
C THR A 20 5.20 12.84 1.40
N LEU A 21 5.76 12.19 0.37
CA LEU A 21 6.45 12.84 -0.74
C LEU A 21 5.61 12.73 -2.00
N ASP A 22 5.33 13.86 -2.62
CA ASP A 22 4.70 13.92 -3.93
C ASP A 22 5.75 14.14 -5.02
N LEU A 23 5.88 13.18 -5.91
CA LEU A 23 6.80 13.27 -7.06
C LEU A 23 6.19 14.06 -8.23
N GLN A 24 4.99 14.61 -8.07
CA GLN A 24 4.31 15.43 -9.08
C GLN A 24 4.27 14.78 -10.47
N LEU A 25 3.94 13.49 -10.49
CA LEU A 25 3.78 12.73 -11.74
C LEU A 25 2.33 12.83 -12.24
N ASP A 26 1.88 14.03 -12.56
CA ASP A 26 0.51 14.51 -12.75
C ASP A 26 -0.34 13.74 -13.78
N TYR A 27 -0.04 12.51 -14.07
CA TYR A 27 -0.74 11.73 -15.09
C TYR A 27 -1.25 10.40 -14.56
N PHE A 28 -2.51 10.12 -14.83
CA PHE A 28 -3.09 8.81 -14.53
C PHE A 28 -2.57 7.78 -15.55
N GLY A 29 -1.84 6.82 -15.03
CA GLY A 29 -1.21 5.76 -15.84
C GLY A 29 0.28 5.99 -16.06
N PHE A 30 0.96 4.91 -16.49
CA PHE A 30 2.40 4.95 -16.75
C PHE A 30 2.69 5.55 -18.14
N ARG A 31 3.69 6.45 -18.16
CA ARG A 31 4.31 6.95 -19.37
C ARG A 31 5.83 6.87 -19.23
N TRP A 32 6.55 6.64 -20.31
CA TRP A 32 8.01 6.45 -20.28
C TRP A 32 8.76 7.66 -19.70
N TRP A 33 8.27 8.88 -19.90
CA TRP A 33 8.87 10.10 -19.33
C TRP A 33 8.76 10.20 -17.81
N HIS A 34 7.87 9.43 -17.16
CA HIS A 34 7.80 9.35 -15.70
C HIS A 34 9.12 8.88 -15.09
N LEU A 35 9.90 8.07 -15.81
CA LEU A 35 11.21 7.58 -15.35
C LEU A 35 12.21 8.73 -15.19
N PHE A 36 12.16 9.72 -16.08
CA PHE A 36 13.03 10.90 -16.01
C PHE A 36 12.46 11.94 -15.05
N LYS A 37 11.17 12.24 -15.16
CA LYS A 37 10.48 13.21 -14.30
C LYS A 37 10.57 12.82 -12.83
N ALA A 38 10.45 11.54 -12.48
CA ALA A 38 10.56 11.06 -11.12
C ALA A 38 11.94 11.37 -10.51
N LYS A 39 13.01 11.09 -11.25
CA LYS A 39 14.38 11.41 -10.82
C LYS A 39 14.58 12.91 -10.65
N THR A 40 14.21 13.69 -11.66
CA THR A 40 14.39 15.15 -11.64
C THR A 40 13.60 15.81 -10.51
N ASN A 41 12.33 15.40 -10.32
CA ASN A 41 11.50 15.95 -9.27
C ASN A 41 11.98 15.53 -7.87
N PHE A 42 12.47 14.30 -7.73
CA PHE A 42 13.08 13.85 -6.50
C PHE A 42 14.30 14.71 -6.12
N LEU A 43 15.21 14.95 -7.07
CA LEU A 43 16.40 15.75 -6.84
C LEU A 43 16.07 17.20 -6.41
N LYS A 44 14.95 17.77 -6.89
CA LYS A 44 14.48 19.10 -6.47
C LYS A 44 14.03 19.16 -5.00
N LEU A 45 13.73 18.02 -4.38
CA LEU A 45 13.31 17.98 -2.98
C LEU A 45 14.46 18.12 -1.99
N ASP A 46 15.69 17.98 -2.47
CA ASP A 46 16.96 18.13 -1.70
C ASP A 46 16.95 17.33 -0.38
N ILE A 47 16.43 16.12 -0.42
CA ILE A 47 16.33 15.24 0.77
C ILE A 47 17.42 14.16 0.82
N GLY A 48 18.39 14.23 -0.08
CA GLY A 48 19.49 13.25 -0.17
C GLY A 48 19.05 11.87 -0.68
N ASN A 49 19.82 10.84 -0.33
CA ASN A 49 19.54 9.45 -0.73
C ASN A 49 18.74 8.75 0.35
N PHE A 50 17.89 7.81 -0.05
CA PHE A 50 17.26 6.91 0.90
C PHE A 50 18.18 5.74 1.26
N ASP A 51 18.19 5.33 2.52
CA ASP A 51 18.86 4.08 2.93
C ASP A 51 18.14 2.87 2.34
N LEU A 52 16.81 2.95 2.26
CA LEU A 52 15.97 1.85 1.80
C LEU A 52 14.71 2.36 1.08
N ILE A 53 14.40 1.72 -0.04
CA ILE A 53 13.08 1.82 -0.69
C ILE A 53 12.41 0.45 -0.67
N ILE A 54 11.17 0.40 -0.19
CA ILE A 54 10.32 -0.80 -0.22
C ILE A 54 9.15 -0.56 -1.18
N ASP A 55 9.12 -1.29 -2.29
CA ASP A 55 7.99 -1.29 -3.22
C ASP A 55 6.98 -2.36 -2.80
N ILE A 56 5.88 -1.90 -2.18
CA ILE A 56 4.81 -2.77 -1.70
C ILE A 56 3.84 -3.16 -2.83
N GLN A 57 3.70 -2.30 -3.85
CA GLN A 57 2.71 -2.53 -4.92
C GLN A 57 3.16 -3.59 -5.93
N SER A 58 4.45 -3.79 -6.09
CA SER A 58 5.03 -4.82 -6.97
C SER A 58 4.53 -4.79 -8.42
N LYS A 59 4.18 -3.59 -8.91
CA LYS A 59 3.81 -3.35 -10.30
C LYS A 59 5.02 -2.81 -11.05
N ILE A 60 5.38 -3.44 -12.16
CA ILE A 60 6.60 -3.10 -12.93
C ILE A 60 6.74 -1.59 -13.18
N ARG A 61 5.68 -0.90 -13.56
CA ARG A 61 5.68 0.54 -13.78
C ARG A 61 6.12 1.32 -12.53
N ASN A 62 5.61 0.95 -11.35
CA ASN A 62 5.92 1.61 -10.08
C ASN A 62 7.34 1.26 -9.64
N THR A 63 7.72 0.00 -9.78
CA THR A 63 9.08 -0.47 -9.50
C THR A 63 10.12 0.31 -10.33
N LEU A 64 9.88 0.47 -11.63
CA LEU A 64 10.79 1.22 -12.51
C LEU A 64 10.89 2.71 -12.13
N ILE A 65 9.78 3.34 -11.74
CA ILE A 65 9.78 4.73 -11.24
C ILE A 65 10.59 4.82 -9.94
N LEU A 66 10.30 3.94 -8.96
CA LEU A 66 11.00 3.94 -7.68
C LEU A 66 12.50 3.64 -7.82
N LYS A 67 12.90 2.81 -8.78
CA LYS A 67 14.32 2.54 -9.09
C LYS A 67 15.08 3.76 -9.61
N ARG A 68 14.39 4.83 -10.02
CA ARG A 68 15.02 6.10 -10.41
C ARG A 68 15.36 6.99 -9.21
N ILE A 69 14.83 6.69 -8.03
CA ILE A 69 15.12 7.41 -6.80
C ILE A 69 16.42 6.86 -6.21
N PRO A 70 17.40 7.71 -5.88
CA PRO A 70 18.64 7.30 -5.27
C PRO A 70 18.41 6.55 -3.95
N THR A 71 18.96 5.35 -3.83
CA THR A 71 18.82 4.52 -2.63
C THR A 71 19.98 3.55 -2.49
N ILE A 72 20.36 3.24 -1.24
CA ILE A 72 21.38 2.23 -0.93
C ILE A 72 20.80 0.83 -1.10
N LYS A 73 19.59 0.58 -0.58
CA LYS A 73 18.92 -0.72 -0.66
C LYS A 73 17.54 -0.58 -1.30
N PHE A 74 17.17 -1.55 -2.12
CA PHE A 74 15.89 -1.59 -2.81
C PHE A 74 15.25 -2.97 -2.67
N TYR A 75 13.99 -3.00 -2.22
CA TYR A 75 13.19 -4.22 -2.12
C TYR A 75 11.94 -4.10 -2.98
N SER A 76 11.67 -5.10 -3.82
CA SER A 76 10.43 -5.23 -4.58
C SER A 76 10.18 -6.69 -4.94
N SER A 77 8.96 -7.16 -4.83
CA SER A 77 8.59 -8.51 -5.27
C SER A 77 8.32 -8.62 -6.78
N THR A 78 8.47 -7.53 -7.52
CA THR A 78 8.29 -7.50 -8.98
C THR A 78 9.24 -8.46 -9.68
N TYR A 79 8.72 -9.23 -10.64
CA TYR A 79 9.44 -10.26 -11.38
C TYR A 79 10.27 -11.18 -10.47
N ASN A 80 9.61 -11.73 -9.47
CA ASN A 80 10.21 -12.65 -8.51
C ASN A 80 11.49 -12.08 -7.87
N TYR A 81 11.39 -10.83 -7.37
CA TYR A 81 12.45 -10.10 -6.67
C TYR A 81 13.67 -9.73 -7.53
N LEU A 82 13.51 -9.72 -8.86
CA LEU A 82 14.60 -9.38 -9.78
C LEU A 82 15.26 -8.03 -9.47
N PHE A 83 14.49 -7.06 -9.00
CA PHE A 83 14.95 -5.69 -8.72
C PHE A 83 15.52 -5.49 -7.33
N CYS A 84 15.47 -6.50 -6.45
CA CYS A 84 16.05 -6.39 -5.11
C CYS A 84 17.56 -6.20 -5.16
N SER A 85 18.09 -5.36 -4.26
CA SER A 85 19.53 -5.21 -4.05
C SER A 85 20.17 -6.50 -3.54
N ASN A 86 19.42 -7.29 -2.78
CA ASN A 86 19.86 -8.53 -2.18
C ASN A 86 19.35 -9.72 -2.99
N LYS A 87 20.24 -10.51 -3.56
CA LYS A 87 19.90 -11.67 -4.42
C LYS A 87 19.72 -12.94 -3.60
N LYS A 88 18.68 -12.97 -2.75
CA LYS A 88 18.34 -14.12 -1.91
C LYS A 88 17.23 -14.98 -2.52
N LYS A 89 17.13 -16.24 -2.06
CA LYS A 89 16.00 -17.11 -2.41
C LYS A 89 14.78 -16.72 -1.58
N TYR A 90 13.87 -15.99 -2.20
CA TYR A 90 12.63 -15.51 -1.58
C TYR A 90 11.53 -16.58 -1.59
N SER A 91 10.60 -16.49 -0.63
CA SER A 91 9.49 -17.43 -0.49
C SER A 91 8.39 -17.13 -1.52
N SER A 92 7.79 -18.20 -2.05
CA SER A 92 6.63 -18.13 -2.94
C SER A 92 5.28 -18.38 -2.23
N ASN A 93 5.23 -18.25 -0.90
CA ASN A 93 4.00 -18.50 -0.13
C ASN A 93 2.77 -17.83 -0.79
N LYS A 94 1.63 -18.53 -0.77
CA LYS A 94 0.37 -18.03 -1.35
C LYS A 94 -0.24 -16.89 -0.54
N ASN A 95 -0.07 -16.88 0.78
CA ASN A 95 -0.55 -15.79 1.64
C ASN A 95 0.35 -14.55 1.46
N ILE A 96 -0.22 -13.48 0.90
CA ILE A 96 0.50 -12.25 0.54
C ILE A 96 1.16 -11.60 1.77
N ASN A 97 0.48 -11.53 2.90
CA ASN A 97 0.99 -10.88 4.10
C ASN A 97 2.16 -11.66 4.69
N GLN A 98 2.00 -12.97 4.87
CA GLN A 98 3.08 -13.84 5.36
C GLN A 98 4.27 -13.88 4.40
N LYS A 99 4.01 -13.91 3.09
CA LYS A 99 5.04 -13.82 2.05
C LYS A 99 5.83 -12.52 2.17
N THR A 100 5.15 -11.39 2.30
CA THR A 100 5.80 -10.07 2.39
C THR A 100 6.68 -9.98 3.62
N LEU A 101 6.15 -10.35 4.80
CA LEU A 101 6.90 -10.32 6.05
C LEU A 101 8.10 -11.28 6.05
N SER A 102 7.88 -12.53 5.66
CA SER A 102 8.97 -13.53 5.57
C SER A 102 10.08 -13.07 4.62
N ASN A 103 9.72 -12.48 3.48
CA ASN A 103 10.69 -12.04 2.50
C ASN A 103 11.40 -10.73 2.90
N LEU A 104 10.73 -9.84 3.63
CA LEU A 104 11.39 -8.71 4.28
C LEU A 104 12.38 -9.19 5.35
N GLY A 105 12.00 -10.18 6.16
CA GLY A 105 12.92 -10.80 7.12
C GLY A 105 14.18 -11.34 6.43
N LYS A 106 14.00 -12.10 5.35
CA LYS A 106 15.12 -12.59 4.53
C LYS A 106 15.96 -11.47 3.93
N PHE A 107 15.31 -10.39 3.48
CA PHE A 107 16.02 -9.24 2.91
C PHE A 107 16.93 -8.56 3.94
N PHE A 108 16.48 -8.46 5.20
CA PHE A 108 17.21 -7.83 6.30
C PHE A 108 18.06 -8.79 7.13
N ASP A 109 18.05 -10.09 6.84
CA ASP A 109 18.67 -11.12 7.69
C ASP A 109 18.14 -11.10 9.13
N THR A 110 16.86 -10.83 9.28
CA THR A 110 16.18 -10.71 10.57
C THR A 110 14.98 -11.64 10.62
N ASP A 111 14.79 -12.34 11.73
CA ASP A 111 13.57 -13.09 11.94
C ASP A 111 12.44 -12.14 12.34
N ILE A 112 11.55 -11.87 11.40
CA ILE A 112 10.36 -11.05 11.65
C ILE A 112 9.33 -11.94 12.33
N LYS A 113 9.14 -11.73 13.63
CA LYS A 113 8.12 -12.41 14.42
C LYS A 113 6.74 -12.31 13.75
N LYS A 114 5.95 -13.38 13.83
CA LYS A 114 4.56 -13.39 13.39
C LYS A 114 3.82 -12.18 13.96
N ILE A 115 3.32 -11.31 13.09
CA ILE A 115 2.43 -10.23 13.52
C ILE A 115 1.07 -10.86 13.81
N ASN A 116 0.58 -10.66 15.00
CA ASN A 116 -0.79 -11.04 15.34
C ASN A 116 -1.72 -9.95 14.81
N TYR A 117 -2.52 -10.30 13.81
CA TYR A 117 -3.55 -9.42 13.22
C TYR A 117 -4.84 -9.54 14.03
N ASP A 118 -4.81 -9.16 15.29
CA ASP A 118 -6.00 -9.09 16.09
C ASP A 118 -6.65 -7.71 15.95
N ILE A 119 -7.90 -7.69 15.49
CA ILE A 119 -8.68 -6.46 15.33
C ILE A 119 -8.86 -5.73 16.68
N ASN A 120 -8.82 -6.46 17.80
CA ASN A 120 -8.91 -5.88 19.13
C ASN A 120 -7.68 -5.04 19.52
N ASN A 121 -6.57 -5.19 18.80
CA ASN A 121 -5.36 -4.36 18.94
C ASN A 121 -5.44 -3.04 18.17
N LEU A 122 -6.54 -2.77 17.46
CA LEU A 122 -6.77 -1.47 16.84
C LEU A 122 -6.98 -0.40 17.93
N ASP A 123 -6.63 0.83 17.55
CA ASP A 123 -6.90 1.99 18.40
C ASP A 123 -8.38 2.02 18.83
N LYS A 124 -8.60 2.15 20.13
CA LYS A 124 -9.94 2.15 20.72
C LYS A 124 -10.86 3.19 20.07
N SER A 125 -10.33 4.34 19.66
CA SER A 125 -11.07 5.38 18.96
C SER A 125 -11.67 4.88 17.64
N ILE A 126 -10.96 4.04 16.91
CA ILE A 126 -11.43 3.45 15.64
C ILE A 126 -12.57 2.46 15.92
N LEU A 127 -12.44 1.65 16.96
CA LEU A 127 -13.46 0.69 17.36
C LEU A 127 -14.73 1.41 17.87
N ASP A 128 -14.57 2.50 18.59
CA ASP A 128 -15.70 3.29 19.11
C ASP A 128 -16.42 4.05 17.98
N GLU A 129 -15.68 4.56 16.99
CA GLU A 129 -16.25 5.13 15.76
C GLU A 129 -17.03 4.09 14.95
N ALA A 130 -16.47 2.90 14.79
CA ALA A 130 -17.14 1.79 14.11
C ALA A 130 -18.43 1.38 14.83
N LYS A 131 -18.43 1.30 16.17
CA LYS A 131 -19.63 0.99 16.96
C LYS A 131 -20.72 2.04 16.85
N LYS A 132 -20.38 3.33 16.69
CA LYS A 132 -21.38 4.39 16.45
C LYS A 132 -22.07 4.23 15.10
N ILE A 133 -21.36 3.80 14.08
CA ILE A 133 -21.89 3.60 12.72
C ILE A 133 -22.65 2.28 12.64
N LEU A 134 -22.14 1.23 13.30
CA LEU A 134 -22.65 -0.13 13.29
C LEU A 134 -22.92 -0.60 14.73
N PRO A 135 -24.00 -0.12 15.37
CA PRO A 135 -24.24 -0.37 16.80
C PRO A 135 -24.61 -1.82 17.12
N ASN A 136 -25.14 -2.57 16.17
CA ASN A 136 -25.60 -3.95 16.34
C ASN A 136 -24.55 -4.97 15.78
N LYS A 137 -24.91 -6.24 15.79
CA LYS A 137 -24.16 -7.34 15.17
C LYS A 137 -24.93 -7.90 13.97
N GLY A 138 -24.25 -8.62 13.09
CA GLY A 138 -24.89 -9.33 11.98
C GLY A 138 -25.16 -8.47 10.75
N TYR A 139 -24.34 -7.44 10.51
CA TYR A 139 -24.43 -6.66 9.27
C TYR A 139 -23.83 -7.40 8.08
N VAL A 140 -24.47 -7.26 6.93
CA VAL A 140 -23.93 -7.64 5.63
C VAL A 140 -23.53 -6.37 4.89
N GLY A 141 -22.24 -6.23 4.56
CA GLY A 141 -21.69 -5.08 3.86
C GLY A 141 -21.66 -5.28 2.35
N PHE A 142 -22.18 -4.32 1.60
CA PHE A 142 -22.08 -4.29 0.14
C PHE A 142 -21.11 -3.17 -0.30
N SER A 143 -20.13 -3.51 -1.13
CA SER A 143 -19.29 -2.52 -1.81
C SER A 143 -19.91 -2.20 -3.16
N MET A 144 -20.64 -1.10 -3.24
CA MET A 144 -21.44 -0.73 -4.40
C MET A 144 -20.66 0.01 -5.50
N THR A 145 -19.51 0.59 -5.17
CA THR A 145 -18.76 1.44 -6.10
C THR A 145 -17.31 1.02 -6.25
N HIS A 146 -16.74 1.27 -7.42
CA HIS A 146 -15.30 1.15 -7.66
C HIS A 146 -14.61 2.45 -7.28
N ALA A 147 -13.38 2.36 -6.72
CA ALA A 147 -12.55 3.52 -6.46
C ALA A 147 -12.23 4.36 -7.71
N ASN A 148 -12.48 3.82 -8.90
CA ASN A 148 -12.24 4.47 -10.17
C ASN A 148 -13.55 4.69 -10.92
N LEU A 149 -14.10 5.89 -10.79
CA LEU A 149 -15.35 6.33 -11.43
C LEU A 149 -15.33 6.24 -12.97
N SER A 150 -14.15 6.20 -13.60
CA SER A 150 -14.03 6.05 -15.07
C SER A 150 -14.31 4.62 -15.56
N ARG A 151 -14.27 3.64 -14.69
CA ARG A 151 -14.60 2.26 -15.01
C ARG A 151 -16.09 2.01 -14.76
N LYS A 152 -16.94 2.28 -15.71
CA LYS A 152 -18.39 1.97 -15.69
C LYS A 152 -18.65 0.46 -15.52
N LYS A 153 -18.22 -0.13 -14.40
CA LYS A 153 -18.38 -1.54 -14.04
C LYS A 153 -19.17 -1.72 -12.75
N ASP A 154 -19.83 -0.67 -12.32
CA ASP A 154 -20.64 -0.73 -11.12
C ASP A 154 -21.94 -1.46 -11.42
N TRP A 155 -22.26 -2.37 -10.54
CA TRP A 155 -23.54 -3.06 -10.61
C TRP A 155 -24.65 -2.05 -10.26
N PRO A 156 -25.82 -2.07 -10.98
CA PRO A 156 -26.91 -1.15 -10.68
C PRO A 156 -27.35 -1.25 -9.22
N ILE A 157 -27.65 -0.13 -8.59
CA ILE A 157 -28.02 -0.08 -7.16
C ILE A 157 -29.24 -0.94 -6.85
N GLU A 158 -30.18 -1.03 -7.81
CA GLU A 158 -31.40 -1.84 -7.71
C GLU A 158 -31.08 -3.32 -7.50
N LYS A 159 -30.01 -3.82 -8.11
CA LYS A 159 -29.55 -5.20 -7.96
C LYS A 159 -28.96 -5.46 -6.58
N PHE A 160 -28.29 -4.47 -5.98
CA PHE A 160 -27.82 -4.57 -4.59
C PHE A 160 -29.01 -4.59 -3.61
N ILE A 161 -30.04 -3.76 -3.87
CA ILE A 161 -31.27 -3.73 -3.05
C ILE A 161 -32.00 -5.06 -3.16
N GLU A 162 -32.11 -5.63 -4.39
CA GLU A 162 -32.72 -6.95 -4.59
C GLU A 162 -31.98 -8.04 -3.83
N LEU A 163 -30.65 -8.03 -3.88
CA LEU A 163 -29.81 -8.98 -3.14
C LEU A 163 -29.98 -8.84 -1.64
N ALA A 164 -29.98 -7.59 -1.13
CA ALA A 164 -30.17 -7.30 0.31
C ALA A 164 -31.52 -7.75 0.84
N LYS A 165 -32.58 -7.80 0.01
CA LYS A 165 -33.90 -8.31 0.40
C LYS A 165 -33.98 -9.84 0.50
N ARG A 166 -32.98 -10.54 -0.10
CA ARG A 166 -32.91 -12.01 -0.09
C ARG A 166 -32.00 -12.57 1.01
N THR A 167 -31.20 -11.72 1.65
CA THR A 167 -30.31 -12.05 2.77
C THR A 167 -30.96 -11.75 4.11
#